data_46cb6ff199716115cddfb9a4873e6ffc
#
_entry.id   46cb6ff199716115cddfb9a4873e6ffc
#
_cell.length_a   1.000
_cell.length_b   1.000
_cell.length_c   1.000
_cell.angle_alpha   90.00
_cell.angle_beta   90.00
_cell.angle_gamma   90.00
#
_symmetry.space_group_name_H-M   'P 1'
#
loop_
_entity.id
_entity.type
_entity.pdbx_description
1 polymer ?
#
loop_
_entity_poly.entity_id
_entity_poly.type
_entity_poly.pdbx_seq_one_letter_code
_entity_poly.pdbx_strand_id
1 'polypeptide(L)'
;MWIYSPPKRPKSKVPEDVKAAVTKQAEHLLEAWRPRHIKPPTPGYQFNYIVELCGTWFRSYFYLCAKYACPGPTALSPFFEARFARLEYVGDRRFNLAFMRHTGQWVELEQGLTIDQCFTSLREESFYQPA
;
A
#
# COMPACT_ATOMS: atom_id res chain seq x y z
N MET A 1 -27.41 -25.76 -19.19
CA MET A 1 -27.85 -25.84 -17.78
C MET A 1 -27.49 -24.57 -17.01
N TRP A 2 -28.43 -24.08 -16.29
CA TRP A 2 -28.24 -22.88 -15.49
C TRP A 2 -27.40 -23.18 -14.26
N ILE A 3 -26.29 -22.49 -14.09
CA ILE A 3 -25.54 -22.50 -12.83
C ILE A 3 -25.87 -21.21 -12.12
N TYR A 4 -26.55 -21.32 -10.99
CA TYR A 4 -26.80 -20.14 -10.16
C TYR A 4 -25.54 -19.75 -9.42
N SER A 5 -25.02 -18.57 -9.77
CA SER A 5 -23.97 -17.93 -8.99
C SER A 5 -24.62 -16.89 -8.10
N PRO A 6 -24.49 -16.98 -6.76
CA PRO A 6 -25.02 -15.93 -5.91
C PRO A 6 -24.35 -14.61 -6.29
N PRO A 7 -25.10 -13.50 -6.37
CA PRO A 7 -24.51 -12.22 -6.66
C PRO A 7 -23.41 -11.92 -5.62
N LYS A 8 -22.26 -11.47 -6.08
CA LYS A 8 -21.23 -10.99 -5.17
C LYS A 8 -21.87 -9.89 -4.33
N ARG A 9 -21.75 -10.01 -3.01
CA ARG A 9 -22.17 -8.92 -2.13
C ARG A 9 -21.46 -7.66 -2.59
N PRO A 10 -22.20 -6.55 -2.82
CA PRO A 10 -21.52 -5.29 -3.10
C PRO A 10 -20.58 -5.02 -1.95
N LYS A 11 -19.32 -4.72 -2.25
CA LYS A 11 -18.36 -4.35 -1.22
C LYS A 11 -18.93 -3.14 -0.48
N SER A 12 -18.96 -3.21 0.84
CA SER A 12 -19.43 -2.13 1.67
C SER A 12 -18.65 -0.87 1.36
N LYS A 13 -19.37 0.22 1.15
CA LYS A 13 -18.73 1.53 1.01
C LYS A 13 -18.01 1.86 2.30
N VAL A 14 -16.77 2.33 2.20
CA VAL A 14 -15.99 2.71 3.37
C VAL A 14 -16.58 4.01 3.95
N PRO A 15 -16.98 4.02 5.24
CA PRO A 15 -17.46 5.25 5.87
C PRO A 15 -16.39 6.35 5.86
N GLU A 16 -16.81 7.59 5.75
CA GLU A 16 -15.88 8.72 5.68
C GLU A 16 -15.01 8.86 6.92
N ASP A 17 -15.55 8.57 8.10
CA ASP A 17 -14.78 8.60 9.35
C ASP A 17 -13.70 7.51 9.38
N VAL A 18 -13.98 6.34 8.81
CA VAL A 18 -13.01 5.26 8.67
C VAL A 18 -11.90 5.66 7.70
N LYS A 19 -12.26 6.24 6.55
CA LYS A 19 -11.26 6.75 5.60
C LYS A 19 -10.35 7.79 6.25
N ALA A 20 -10.93 8.73 7.00
CA ALA A 20 -10.17 9.76 7.67
C ALA A 20 -9.20 9.17 8.71
N ALA A 21 -9.65 8.19 9.49
CA ALA A 21 -8.82 7.53 10.49
C ALA A 21 -7.65 6.77 9.85
N VAL A 22 -7.89 6.04 8.78
CA VAL A 22 -6.84 5.31 8.04
C VAL A 22 -5.85 6.29 7.43
N THR A 23 -6.33 7.34 6.77
CA THR A 23 -5.49 8.34 6.14
C THR A 23 -4.59 9.03 7.16
N LYS A 24 -5.13 9.38 8.32
CA LYS A 24 -4.36 10.02 9.39
C LYS A 24 -3.25 9.12 9.91
N GLN A 25 -3.55 7.86 10.20
CA GLN A 25 -2.54 6.92 10.67
C GLN A 25 -1.50 6.62 9.58
N ALA A 26 -1.92 6.56 8.33
CA ALA A 26 -1.02 6.36 7.19
C ALA A 26 -0.04 7.54 7.07
N GLU A 27 -0.51 8.78 7.22
CA GLU A 27 0.38 9.94 7.18
C GLU A 27 1.44 9.90 8.29
N HIS A 28 1.07 9.53 9.50
CA HIS A 28 2.02 9.34 10.59
C HIS A 28 3.06 8.27 10.27
N LEU A 29 2.61 7.15 9.73
CA LEU A 29 3.49 6.05 9.35
C LEU A 29 4.47 6.48 8.24
N LEU A 30 3.95 7.15 7.21
CA LEU A 30 4.76 7.60 6.09
C LEU A 30 5.77 8.68 6.50
N GLU A 31 5.40 9.58 7.40
CA GLU A 31 6.33 10.56 7.96
C GLU A 31 7.51 9.87 8.65
N ALA A 32 7.25 8.80 9.40
CA ALA A 32 8.30 8.04 10.07
C ALA A 32 9.18 7.28 9.06
N TRP A 33 8.58 6.79 7.96
CA TRP A 33 9.28 5.99 6.96
C TRP A 33 10.07 6.83 5.94
N ARG A 34 9.66 8.06 5.65
CA ARG A 34 10.32 8.90 4.66
C ARG A 34 11.83 9.06 4.90
N PRO A 35 12.30 9.40 6.11
CA PRO A 35 13.75 9.52 6.34
C PRO A 35 14.53 8.21 6.16
N ARG A 36 13.87 7.08 6.32
CA ARG A 36 14.50 5.76 6.17
C ARG A 36 14.64 5.33 4.71
N HIS A 37 13.67 5.69 3.87
CA HIS A 37 13.54 5.17 2.51
C HIS A 37 13.82 6.21 1.43
N ILE A 38 13.63 7.49 1.72
CA ILE A 38 13.89 8.58 0.78
C ILE A 38 15.26 9.16 1.12
N LYS A 39 16.28 8.76 0.36
CA LYS A 39 17.65 9.23 0.53
C LYS A 39 18.17 9.77 -0.78
N PRO A 40 18.85 10.95 -0.79
CA PRO A 40 19.45 11.44 -2.01
C PRO A 40 20.49 10.44 -2.52
N PRO A 41 20.48 10.13 -3.84
CA PRO A 41 21.45 9.21 -4.40
C PRO A 41 22.83 9.87 -4.47
N THR A 42 23.88 9.03 -4.45
CA THR A 42 25.23 9.50 -4.72
C THR A 42 25.34 9.91 -6.19
N PRO A 43 26.22 10.88 -6.54
CA PRO A 43 26.46 11.24 -7.93
C PRO A 43 26.84 10.02 -8.77
N GLY A 44 26.22 9.88 -9.96
CA GLY A 44 26.47 8.75 -10.85
C GLY A 44 25.67 7.49 -10.53
N TYR A 45 24.79 7.53 -9.53
CA TYR A 45 23.94 6.39 -9.19
C TYR A 45 22.93 6.11 -10.33
N GLN A 46 22.92 4.87 -10.84
CA GLN A 46 22.12 4.50 -12.01
C GLN A 46 20.94 3.58 -11.67
N PHE A 47 20.79 3.18 -10.41
CA PHE A 47 19.71 2.30 -9.98
C PHE A 47 18.49 3.09 -9.57
N ASN A 48 17.32 2.44 -9.59
CA ASN A 48 16.08 3.05 -9.12
C ASN A 48 16.16 3.36 -7.63
N TYR A 49 15.58 4.48 -7.22
CA TYR A 49 15.52 4.86 -5.81
C TYR A 49 14.20 5.56 -5.51
N ILE A 50 13.77 5.47 -4.24
CA ILE A 50 12.50 6.04 -3.80
C ILE A 50 12.64 7.56 -3.64
N VAL A 51 11.72 8.31 -4.23
CA VAL A 51 11.66 9.77 -4.11
C VAL A 51 10.45 10.24 -3.30
N GLU A 52 9.40 9.43 -3.16
CA GLU A 52 8.24 9.76 -2.35
C GLU A 52 7.51 8.51 -1.90
N LEU A 53 6.84 8.62 -0.76
CA LEU A 53 5.90 7.61 -0.24
C LEU A 53 4.54 8.27 -0.13
N CYS A 54 3.49 7.55 -0.52
CA CYS A 54 2.12 8.08 -0.49
C CYS A 54 1.11 7.00 -0.15
N GLY A 55 -0.08 7.42 0.22
CA GLY A 55 -1.23 6.56 0.41
C GLY A 55 -2.38 7.03 -0.47
N THR A 56 -3.14 6.11 -1.02
CA THR A 56 -4.27 6.45 -1.88
C THR A 56 -5.41 5.46 -1.72
N TRP A 57 -6.64 5.98 -1.77
CA TRP A 57 -7.85 5.16 -1.79
C TRP A 57 -8.26 4.87 -3.22
N PHE A 58 -8.64 3.62 -3.45
CA PHE A 58 -9.33 3.21 -4.66
C PHE A 58 -10.44 2.24 -4.25
N ARG A 59 -11.70 2.67 -4.36
CA ARG A 59 -12.85 1.90 -3.91
C ARG A 59 -12.71 1.51 -2.42
N SER A 60 -12.79 0.21 -2.10
CA SER A 60 -12.66 -0.28 -0.72
C SER A 60 -11.21 -0.58 -0.32
N TYR A 61 -10.23 -0.21 -1.16
CA TYR A 61 -8.82 -0.47 -0.91
C TYR A 61 -8.07 0.80 -0.59
N PHE A 62 -7.21 0.71 0.41
CA PHE A 62 -6.20 1.73 0.67
C PHE A 62 -4.83 1.17 0.33
N TYR A 63 -4.11 1.85 -0.54
CA TYR A 63 -2.79 1.41 -1.00
C TYR A 63 -1.70 2.30 -0.45
N LEU A 64 -0.61 1.68 0.04
CA LEU A 64 0.64 2.37 0.29
C LEU A 64 1.51 2.22 -0.94
N CYS A 65 2.03 3.33 -1.43
CA CYS A 65 2.74 3.42 -2.69
C CYS A 65 4.10 4.07 -2.50
N ALA A 66 5.06 3.66 -3.32
CA ALA A 66 6.35 4.31 -3.43
C ALA A 66 6.54 4.82 -4.85
N LYS A 67 7.00 6.07 -4.98
CA LYS A 67 7.39 6.64 -6.25
C LYS A 67 8.90 6.50 -6.40
N TYR A 68 9.33 5.91 -7.51
CA TYR A 68 10.73 5.66 -7.81
C TYR A 68 11.21 6.56 -8.93
N ALA A 69 12.42 7.05 -8.81
CA ALA A 69 13.15 7.66 -9.91
C ALA A 69 13.93 6.58 -10.65
N CYS A 70 13.97 6.69 -11.97
CA CYS A 70 14.64 5.75 -12.85
C CYS A 70 15.72 6.49 -13.66
N PRO A 71 16.92 6.69 -13.08
CA PRO A 71 17.98 7.48 -13.76
C PRO A 71 18.74 6.70 -14.83
N GLY A 72 18.50 5.39 -14.96
CA GLY A 72 19.20 4.56 -15.93
C GLY A 72 18.91 4.97 -17.37
N PRO A 73 19.91 4.84 -18.28
CA PRO A 73 19.77 5.26 -19.68
C PRO A 73 18.75 4.43 -20.48
N THR A 74 18.40 3.24 -20.00
CA THR A 74 17.43 2.34 -20.67
C THR A 74 16.03 2.45 -20.06
N ALA A 75 15.81 3.35 -19.10
CA ALA A 75 14.52 3.50 -18.46
C ALA A 75 13.47 4.01 -19.45
N LEU A 76 12.30 3.36 -19.48
CA LEU A 76 11.16 3.73 -20.33
C LEU A 76 10.50 5.02 -19.86
N SER A 77 10.61 5.34 -18.57
CA SER A 77 10.05 6.53 -17.95
C SER A 77 11.00 6.99 -16.85
N PRO A 78 11.12 8.32 -16.60
CA PRO A 78 11.97 8.83 -15.52
C PRO A 78 11.44 8.47 -14.12
N PHE A 79 10.14 8.17 -14.00
CA PHE A 79 9.51 7.82 -12.74
C PHE A 79 8.50 6.70 -12.92
N PHE A 80 8.28 5.92 -11.86
CA PHE A 80 7.14 5.01 -11.78
C PHE A 80 6.67 4.89 -10.34
N GLU A 81 5.41 4.48 -10.17
CA GLU A 81 4.84 4.19 -8.86
C GLU A 81 4.65 2.69 -8.68
N ALA A 82 4.92 2.21 -7.48
CA ALA A 82 4.69 0.82 -7.10
C ALA A 82 3.88 0.77 -5.80
N ARG A 83 2.81 0.01 -5.82
CA ARG A 83 2.02 -0.27 -4.62
C ARG A 83 2.68 -1.42 -3.88
N PHE A 84 2.96 -1.26 -2.59
CA PHE A 84 3.67 -2.27 -1.82
C PHE A 84 2.87 -2.85 -0.66
N ALA A 85 1.83 -2.19 -0.20
CA ALA A 85 0.93 -2.69 0.83
C ALA A 85 -0.50 -2.26 0.55
N ARG A 86 -1.45 -3.08 1.00
CA ARG A 86 -2.87 -2.86 0.72
C ARG A 86 -3.71 -3.21 1.93
N LEU A 87 -4.63 -2.32 2.29
CA LEU A 87 -5.68 -2.55 3.27
C LEU A 87 -7.01 -2.67 2.53
N GLU A 88 -7.69 -3.79 2.66
CA GLU A 88 -9.03 -3.98 2.09
C GLU A 88 -10.08 -3.85 3.18
N TYR A 89 -11.02 -2.91 3.01
CA TYR A 89 -12.13 -2.76 3.93
C TYR A 89 -13.13 -3.91 3.74
N VAL A 90 -13.42 -4.63 4.83
CA VAL A 90 -14.31 -5.80 4.79
C VAL A 90 -15.57 -5.63 5.64
N GLY A 91 -15.88 -4.40 6.06
CA GLY A 91 -17.02 -4.08 6.91
C GLY A 91 -16.65 -4.05 8.39
N ASP A 92 -17.55 -3.53 9.23
CA ASP A 92 -17.40 -3.48 10.69
C ASP A 92 -16.07 -2.87 11.17
N ARG A 93 -15.58 -1.85 10.45
CA ARG A 93 -14.31 -1.18 10.75
C ARG A 93 -13.12 -2.14 10.74
N ARG A 94 -13.19 -3.21 9.94
CA ARG A 94 -12.17 -4.25 9.81
C ARG A 94 -11.54 -4.24 8.44
N PHE A 95 -10.28 -4.66 8.40
CA PHE A 95 -9.48 -4.67 7.17
C PHE A 95 -8.69 -5.96 7.04
N ASN A 96 -8.45 -6.34 5.78
CA ASN A 96 -7.49 -7.39 5.45
C ASN A 96 -6.21 -6.73 4.95
N LEU A 97 -5.06 -7.25 5.39
CA LEU A 97 -3.75 -6.75 4.98
C LEU A 97 -3.10 -7.66 3.96
N ALA A 98 -2.56 -7.06 2.92
CA ALA A 98 -1.79 -7.76 1.89
C ALA A 98 -0.52 -6.97 1.57
N PHE A 99 0.51 -7.70 1.13
CA PHE A 99 1.73 -7.11 0.60
C PHE A 99 1.96 -7.51 -0.85
N MET A 100 2.72 -6.72 -1.59
CA MET A 100 3.08 -7.01 -2.96
C MET A 100 4.36 -7.83 -3.00
N ARG A 101 4.27 -9.05 -3.56
CA ARG A 101 5.46 -9.88 -3.79
C ARG A 101 6.27 -9.34 -4.96
N HIS A 102 7.55 -9.65 -4.98
CA HIS A 102 8.43 -9.32 -6.10
C HIS A 102 7.95 -9.88 -7.44
N THR A 103 7.07 -10.89 -7.42
CA THR A 103 6.45 -11.47 -8.62
C THR A 103 5.29 -10.61 -9.17
N GLY A 104 4.93 -9.53 -8.49
CA GLY A 104 3.81 -8.67 -8.89
C GLY A 104 2.44 -9.16 -8.41
N GLN A 105 2.41 -10.11 -7.48
CA GLN A 105 1.17 -10.65 -6.93
C GLN A 105 0.95 -10.17 -5.51
N TRP A 106 -0.32 -9.83 -5.21
CA TRP A 106 -0.73 -9.53 -3.84
C TRP A 106 -0.82 -10.82 -3.03
N VAL A 107 -0.28 -10.77 -1.80
CA VAL A 107 -0.40 -11.86 -0.83
C VAL A 107 -1.09 -11.32 0.40
N GLU A 108 -2.29 -11.81 0.67
CA GLU A 108 -3.06 -11.44 1.86
C GLU A 108 -2.61 -12.32 3.02
N LEU A 109 -2.08 -11.70 4.06
CA LEU A 109 -1.52 -12.40 5.22
C LEU A 109 -2.40 -12.32 6.47
N GLU A 110 -3.15 -11.23 6.63
CA GLU A 110 -3.92 -10.99 7.85
C GLU A 110 -5.31 -10.53 7.48
N GLN A 111 -6.30 -11.02 8.22
CA GLN A 111 -7.71 -10.76 7.95
C GLN A 111 -8.43 -10.24 9.19
N GLY A 112 -9.41 -9.36 8.95
CA GLY A 112 -10.31 -8.89 10.01
C GLY A 112 -9.65 -8.06 11.09
N LEU A 113 -8.62 -7.29 10.76
CA LEU A 113 -7.90 -6.44 11.70
C LEU A 113 -8.61 -5.10 11.91
N THR A 114 -8.54 -4.58 13.14
CA THR A 114 -8.90 -3.19 13.39
C THR A 114 -7.88 -2.26 12.74
N ILE A 115 -8.22 -0.97 12.62
CA ILE A 115 -7.30 0.03 12.07
C ILE A 115 -5.98 0.04 12.85
N ASP A 116 -6.04 0.04 14.18
CA ASP A 116 -4.85 0.06 15.02
C ASP A 116 -3.99 -1.20 14.82
N GLN A 117 -4.63 -2.36 14.73
CA GLN A 117 -3.93 -3.62 14.45
C GLN A 117 -3.24 -3.60 13.09
N CYS A 118 -3.89 -3.03 12.08
CA CYS A 118 -3.30 -2.88 10.75
C CYS A 118 -2.00 -2.09 10.80
N PHE A 119 -2.02 -0.93 11.44
CA PHE A 119 -0.84 -0.06 11.48
C PHE A 119 0.26 -0.60 12.39
N THR A 120 -0.11 -1.36 13.42
CA THR A 120 0.88 -2.10 14.23
C THR A 120 1.60 -3.12 13.37
N SER A 121 0.89 -3.94 12.61
CA SER A 121 1.49 -4.92 11.70
C SER A 121 2.35 -4.24 10.62
N LEU A 122 1.87 -3.14 10.04
CA LEU A 122 2.64 -2.40 9.03
C LEU A 122 3.98 -1.90 9.58
N ARG A 123 4.02 -1.50 10.85
CA ARG A 123 5.26 -1.02 11.49
C ARG A 123 6.21 -2.16 11.86
N GLU A 124 5.67 -3.28 12.34
CA GLU A 124 6.45 -4.36 12.91
C GLU A 124 6.98 -5.34 11.87
N GLU A 125 6.23 -5.56 10.79
CA GLU A 125 6.57 -6.58 9.79
C GLU A 125 7.29 -5.98 8.58
N SER A 126 8.51 -6.41 8.35
CA SER A 126 9.35 -5.85 7.29
C SER A 126 8.81 -6.06 5.88
N PHE A 127 8.00 -7.10 5.65
CA PHE A 127 7.48 -7.38 4.31
C PHE A 127 6.41 -6.38 3.85
N TYR A 128 5.87 -5.55 4.74
CA TYR A 128 4.97 -4.46 4.35
C TYR A 128 5.69 -3.17 4.00
N GLN A 129 7.00 -3.10 4.18
CA GLN A 129 7.77 -1.91 3.90
C GLN A 129 8.15 -1.83 2.43
N PRO A 130 8.38 -0.62 1.90
CA PRO A 130 8.83 -0.47 0.53
C PRO A 130 10.22 -1.07 0.36
N ALA A 131 10.42 -1.77 -0.76
CA ALA A 131 11.68 -2.42 -1.07
C ALA A 131 12.73 -1.42 -1.55
#